data_1c447afa3130aca45d29d7571a3d5c98
#
_entry.id   1c447afa3130aca45d29d7571a3d5c98
#
_cell.length_a   1.000
_cell.length_b   1.000
_cell.length_c   1.000
_cell.angle_alpha   90.00
_cell.angle_beta   90.00
_cell.angle_gamma   90.00
#
_symmetry.space_group_name_H-M   'P 1'
#
loop_
_entity.id
_entity.type
_entity.pdbx_description
1 polymer ?
#
loop_
_entity_poly.entity_id
_entity_poly.type
_entity_poly.pdbx_seq_one_letter_code
_entity_poly.pdbx_strand_id
1 'polypeptide(L)'
;LTDYKSKVRRNIIPYLGDKKIAEVTLDDIQLALVPVSKKSASVYKSVIVIYKCIFRAAEESRIIKKNPTVYLSPKGGGVPQAEKQPLTDKQVQRLLDAVRGLPPYIFIMLGLYAGLRREEILGLQWDSVYLDSEAPYLAVRRAWHTEHNRPVISTELKTAAAKRNIPLPDHLAACLREAKRNSTSDYVVANRDGGPLSYTQFKRLWQYVVTRTAKPRSARKLVDGKYVKYMLYPELGEKARNNGHVVYSLDFDVTPHLLRHTYITNLIHASVDPKTVQYLAGHENSRITMDIYAKVKYNRPDDVVKAMTSAFAEWDAS
;
A
#
# COMPACT_ATOMS: atom_id res chain seq x y z
N LEU A 1 -3.08 14.56 9.06
CA LEU A 1 -4.04 15.20 10.01
C LEU A 1 -5.45 14.62 9.86
N THR A 2 -5.96 14.42 8.66
CA THR A 2 -7.34 13.97 8.38
C THR A 2 -7.65 12.59 8.99
N ASP A 3 -6.69 11.66 8.97
CA ASP A 3 -6.85 10.32 9.55
C ASP A 3 -6.94 10.35 11.07
N TYR A 4 -6.12 11.17 11.74
CA TYR A 4 -6.20 11.36 13.20
C TYR A 4 -7.53 11.99 13.61
N LYS A 5 -7.98 13.04 12.93
CA LYS A 5 -9.30 13.66 13.17
C LYS A 5 -10.43 12.65 13.04
N SER A 6 -10.38 11.79 12.00
CA SER A 6 -11.37 10.73 11.80
C SER A 6 -11.36 9.69 12.94
N LYS A 7 -10.18 9.30 13.42
CA LYS A 7 -10.04 8.35 14.52
C LYS A 7 -10.56 8.95 15.83
N VAL A 8 -10.27 10.21 16.13
CA VAL A 8 -10.79 10.91 17.29
C VAL A 8 -12.32 10.95 17.25
N ARG A 9 -12.91 11.40 16.13
CA ARG A 9 -14.37 11.49 15.98
C ARG A 9 -15.08 10.14 16.11
N ARG A 10 -14.47 9.05 15.67
CA ARG A 10 -15.11 7.72 15.64
C ARG A 10 -14.83 6.87 16.88
N ASN A 11 -13.76 7.13 17.61
CA ASN A 11 -13.28 6.22 18.64
C ASN A 11 -13.01 6.88 20.00
N ILE A 12 -13.06 8.20 20.09
CA ILE A 12 -12.82 8.93 21.35
C ILE A 12 -14.04 9.76 21.72
N ILE A 13 -14.45 10.68 20.84
CA ILE A 13 -15.58 11.59 21.13
C ILE A 13 -16.87 10.86 21.55
N PRO A 14 -17.29 9.75 20.92
CA PRO A 14 -18.52 9.07 21.30
C PRO A 14 -18.55 8.51 22.73
N TYR A 15 -17.39 8.38 23.35
CA TYR A 15 -17.26 7.78 24.69
C TYR A 15 -16.83 8.77 25.76
N LEU A 16 -16.01 9.76 25.41
CA LEU A 16 -15.40 10.70 26.35
C LEU A 16 -15.58 12.16 25.95
N GLY A 17 -16.29 12.47 24.86
CA GLY A 17 -16.40 13.83 24.33
C GLY A 17 -17.09 14.81 25.29
N ASP A 18 -18.03 14.34 26.10
CA ASP A 18 -18.79 15.15 27.04
C ASP A 18 -18.13 15.25 28.41
N LYS A 19 -17.06 14.50 28.68
CA LYS A 19 -16.34 14.51 29.96
C LYS A 19 -15.21 15.54 29.93
N LYS A 20 -15.08 16.33 30.97
CA LYS A 20 -13.95 17.26 31.10
C LYS A 20 -12.66 16.47 31.18
N ILE A 21 -11.63 16.90 30.46
CA ILE A 21 -10.36 16.20 30.39
C ILE A 21 -9.69 15.96 31.75
N ALA A 22 -9.90 16.88 32.68
CA ALA A 22 -9.39 16.79 34.06
C ALA A 22 -10.08 15.70 34.91
N GLU A 23 -11.25 15.25 34.49
CA GLU A 23 -12.07 14.26 35.21
C GLU A 23 -11.93 12.85 34.57
N VAL A 24 -11.23 12.73 33.44
CA VAL A 24 -11.04 11.45 32.75
C VAL A 24 -10.01 10.62 33.50
N THR A 25 -10.42 9.42 33.88
CA THR A 25 -9.59 8.43 34.58
C THR A 25 -9.00 7.40 33.58
N LEU A 26 -8.05 6.60 34.06
CA LEU A 26 -7.56 5.46 33.31
C LEU A 26 -8.68 4.46 32.98
N ASP A 27 -9.58 4.20 33.90
CA ASP A 27 -10.70 3.27 33.75
C ASP A 27 -11.67 3.74 32.65
N ASP A 28 -11.97 5.05 32.61
CA ASP A 28 -12.77 5.62 31.52
C ASP A 28 -12.15 5.35 30.15
N ILE A 29 -10.83 5.53 30.05
CA ILE A 29 -10.09 5.28 28.80
C ILE A 29 -10.11 3.80 28.44
N GLN A 30 -9.94 2.91 29.43
CA GLN A 30 -9.98 1.47 29.22
C GLN A 30 -11.36 1.01 28.75
N LEU A 31 -12.43 1.51 29.37
CA LEU A 31 -13.81 1.25 28.93
C LEU A 31 -14.05 1.75 27.50
N ALA A 32 -13.60 2.95 27.16
CA ALA A 32 -13.70 3.49 25.80
C ALA A 32 -12.88 2.68 24.77
N LEU A 33 -11.85 1.96 25.19
CA LEU A 33 -11.03 1.09 24.33
C LEU A 33 -11.66 -0.29 24.08
N VAL A 34 -12.63 -0.75 24.88
CA VAL A 34 -13.29 -2.07 24.69
C VAL A 34 -13.86 -2.23 23.28
N PRO A 35 -14.68 -1.31 22.73
CA PRO A 35 -15.16 -1.45 21.34
C PRO A 35 -14.05 -1.27 20.30
N VAL A 36 -12.97 -0.56 20.63
CA VAL A 36 -11.82 -0.36 19.74
C VAL A 36 -10.96 -1.63 19.66
N SER A 37 -10.90 -2.42 20.73
CA SER A 37 -10.16 -3.70 20.76
C SER A 37 -10.70 -4.75 19.77
N LYS A 38 -11.96 -4.63 19.36
CA LYS A 38 -12.59 -5.47 18.33
C LYS A 38 -12.24 -5.02 16.89
N LYS A 39 -11.58 -3.87 16.72
CA LYS A 39 -11.09 -3.36 15.44
C LYS A 39 -9.69 -3.90 15.15
N SER A 40 -9.12 -3.55 13.99
CA SER A 40 -7.76 -4.01 13.66
C SER A 40 -6.72 -3.50 14.68
N ALA A 41 -5.67 -4.29 14.92
CA ALA A 41 -4.58 -3.95 15.83
C ALA A 41 -3.93 -2.58 15.47
N SER A 42 -3.87 -2.22 14.19
CA SER A 42 -3.37 -0.93 13.73
C SER A 42 -4.27 0.24 14.19
N VAL A 43 -5.60 0.06 14.13
CA VAL A 43 -6.55 1.08 14.61
C VAL A 43 -6.43 1.22 16.13
N TYR A 44 -6.43 0.10 16.86
CA TYR A 44 -6.28 0.07 18.32
C TYR A 44 -5.01 0.80 18.76
N LYS A 45 -3.86 0.43 18.19
CA LYS A 45 -2.57 1.07 18.45
C LYS A 45 -2.58 2.58 18.18
N SER A 46 -3.20 2.98 17.06
CA SER A 46 -3.29 4.40 16.70
C SER A 46 -4.16 5.18 17.69
N VAL A 47 -5.26 4.62 18.17
CA VAL A 47 -6.14 5.28 19.15
C VAL A 47 -5.41 5.47 20.48
N ILE A 48 -4.65 4.47 20.94
CA ILE A 48 -3.80 4.61 22.14
C ILE A 48 -2.76 5.71 21.98
N VAL A 49 -2.09 5.79 20.83
CA VAL A 49 -1.13 6.88 20.56
C VAL A 49 -1.83 8.24 20.66
N ILE A 50 -3.04 8.35 20.12
CA ILE A 50 -3.82 9.59 20.17
C ILE A 50 -4.16 9.95 21.62
N TYR A 51 -4.64 9.00 22.45
CA TYR A 51 -4.87 9.25 23.88
C TYR A 51 -3.60 9.77 24.56
N LYS A 52 -2.46 9.09 24.35
CA LYS A 52 -1.17 9.51 24.93
C LYS A 52 -0.78 10.93 24.51
N CYS A 53 -0.99 11.30 23.23
CA CYS A 53 -0.70 12.65 22.76
C CYS A 53 -1.62 13.70 23.40
N ILE A 54 -2.94 13.42 23.50
CA ILE A 54 -3.91 14.34 24.10
C ILE A 54 -3.59 14.60 25.57
N PHE A 55 -3.40 13.52 26.36
CA PHE A 55 -3.16 13.66 27.81
C PHE A 55 -1.77 14.19 28.14
N ARG A 56 -0.76 13.93 27.30
CA ARG A 56 0.54 14.57 27.42
C ARG A 56 0.43 16.08 27.21
N ALA A 57 -0.24 16.51 26.14
CA ALA A 57 -0.45 17.94 25.88
C ALA A 57 -1.24 18.62 27.01
N ALA A 58 -2.24 17.94 27.59
CA ALA A 58 -3.00 18.47 28.71
C ALA A 58 -2.15 18.61 29.98
N GLU A 59 -1.24 17.67 30.25
CA GLU A 59 -0.30 17.72 31.38
C GLU A 59 0.74 18.84 31.18
N GLU A 60 1.36 18.93 30.03
CA GLU A 60 2.33 19.98 29.65
C GLU A 60 1.69 21.38 29.73
N SER A 61 0.41 21.49 29.34
CA SER A 61 -0.37 22.74 29.45
C SER A 61 -0.93 22.98 30.85
N ARG A 62 -0.60 22.15 31.85
CA ARG A 62 -1.08 22.25 33.26
C ARG A 62 -2.60 22.20 33.40
N ILE A 63 -3.33 21.65 32.44
CA ILE A 63 -4.77 21.41 32.49
C ILE A 63 -5.08 20.26 33.48
N ILE A 64 -4.18 19.26 33.49
CA ILE A 64 -4.22 18.13 34.43
C ILE A 64 -2.91 18.06 35.22
N LYS A 65 -2.99 17.54 36.45
CA LYS A 65 -1.82 17.36 37.30
C LYS A 65 -1.10 16.04 37.09
N LYS A 66 -1.82 15.02 36.62
CA LYS A 66 -1.31 13.65 36.43
C LYS A 66 -1.90 13.05 35.15
N ASN A 67 -1.04 12.51 34.32
CA ASN A 67 -1.42 11.89 33.06
C ASN A 67 -1.94 10.47 33.30
N PRO A 68 -3.23 10.15 33.04
CA PRO A 68 -3.79 8.82 33.26
C PRO A 68 -3.27 7.79 32.23
N THR A 69 -2.62 8.20 31.13
CA THR A 69 -2.20 7.29 30.05
C THR A 69 -0.77 6.77 30.18
N VAL A 70 -0.05 7.10 31.27
CA VAL A 70 1.37 6.71 31.47
C VAL A 70 1.54 5.20 31.30
N TYR A 71 0.69 4.41 31.94
CA TYR A 71 0.74 2.93 31.91
C TYR A 71 -0.11 2.30 30.81
N LEU A 72 -0.74 3.09 29.94
CA LEU A 72 -1.55 2.57 28.87
C LEU A 72 -0.66 1.85 27.83
N SER A 73 -0.85 0.55 27.65
CA SER A 73 -0.07 -0.26 26.70
C SER A 73 -0.82 -0.46 25.39
N PRO A 74 -0.15 -0.34 24.23
CA PRO A 74 -0.73 -0.72 22.96
C PRO A 74 -0.76 -2.24 22.72
N LYS A 75 -0.20 -3.03 23.66
CA LYS A 75 -0.22 -4.50 23.61
C LYS A 75 -1.54 -5.04 24.16
N GLY A 76 -2.00 -6.16 23.65
CA GLY A 76 -3.15 -6.89 24.17
C GLY A 76 -4.52 -6.50 23.61
N GLY A 77 -4.59 -5.59 22.60
CA GLY A 77 -5.86 -5.23 21.99
C GLY A 77 -5.78 -5.09 20.46
N GLY A 78 -6.95 -5.21 19.83
CA GLY A 78 -7.10 -5.16 18.38
C GLY A 78 -6.89 -6.53 17.71
N VAL A 79 -7.70 -6.79 16.69
CA VAL A 79 -7.64 -8.03 15.91
C VAL A 79 -6.41 -7.98 14.99
N PRO A 80 -5.50 -8.96 15.08
CA PRO A 80 -4.39 -9.07 14.14
C PRO A 80 -4.92 -9.20 12.71
N GLN A 81 -4.33 -8.49 11.79
CA GLN A 81 -4.62 -8.70 10.37
C GLN A 81 -3.74 -9.81 9.83
N ALA A 82 -4.33 -10.67 9.00
CA ALA A 82 -3.56 -11.66 8.25
C ALA A 82 -2.48 -10.96 7.42
N GLU A 83 -1.30 -11.52 7.43
CA GLU A 83 -0.19 -11.00 6.65
C GLU A 83 -0.48 -11.14 5.15
N LYS A 84 -0.35 -10.06 4.43
CA LYS A 84 -0.54 -10.10 2.98
C LYS A 84 0.67 -10.77 2.35
N GLN A 85 0.43 -11.92 1.75
CA GLN A 85 1.46 -12.61 0.97
C GLN A 85 1.72 -11.88 -0.35
N PRO A 86 2.96 -11.86 -0.86
CA PRO A 86 3.26 -11.35 -2.19
C PRO A 86 2.52 -12.17 -3.25
N LEU A 87 2.32 -11.60 -4.43
CA LEU A 87 1.77 -12.34 -5.55
C LEU A 87 2.77 -13.40 -6.03
N THR A 88 2.28 -14.60 -6.31
CA THR A 88 3.07 -15.63 -6.99
C THR A 88 3.26 -15.29 -8.47
N ASP A 89 4.24 -15.89 -9.13
CA ASP A 89 4.50 -15.66 -10.56
C ASP A 89 3.26 -15.95 -11.41
N LYS A 90 2.51 -17.00 -11.10
CA LYS A 90 1.24 -17.32 -11.78
C LYS A 90 0.18 -16.24 -11.58
N GLN A 91 0.11 -15.65 -10.38
CA GLN A 91 -0.81 -14.55 -10.09
C GLN A 91 -0.39 -13.26 -10.80
N VAL A 92 0.91 -12.98 -10.86
CA VAL A 92 1.45 -11.83 -11.62
C VAL A 92 1.10 -11.98 -13.10
N GLN A 93 1.33 -13.16 -13.71
CA GLN A 93 1.00 -13.40 -15.10
C GLN A 93 -0.51 -13.23 -15.35
N ARG A 94 -1.36 -13.84 -14.54
CA ARG A 94 -2.83 -13.67 -14.66
C ARG A 94 -3.26 -12.21 -14.53
N LEU A 95 -2.64 -11.45 -13.60
CA LEU A 95 -2.95 -10.04 -13.42
C LEU A 95 -2.59 -9.24 -14.67
N LEU A 96 -1.39 -9.44 -15.21
CA LEU A 96 -0.93 -8.75 -16.42
C LEU A 96 -1.81 -9.07 -17.63
N ASP A 97 -2.18 -10.34 -17.82
CA ASP A 97 -3.07 -10.76 -18.90
C ASP A 97 -4.48 -10.16 -18.74
N ALA A 98 -5.00 -10.12 -17.51
CA ALA A 98 -6.31 -9.55 -17.22
C ALA A 98 -6.42 -8.04 -17.50
N VAL A 99 -5.30 -7.32 -17.46
CA VAL A 99 -5.28 -5.85 -17.63
C VAL A 99 -4.49 -5.38 -18.84
N ARG A 100 -3.97 -6.28 -19.67
CA ARG A 100 -3.23 -5.94 -20.89
C ARG A 100 -4.09 -5.06 -21.80
N GLY A 101 -3.52 -3.94 -22.27
CA GLY A 101 -4.21 -2.96 -23.10
C GLY A 101 -5.27 -2.14 -22.37
N LEU A 102 -5.42 -2.26 -21.04
CA LEU A 102 -6.34 -1.47 -20.23
C LEU A 102 -5.61 -0.34 -19.50
N PRO A 103 -6.32 0.72 -19.11
CA PRO A 103 -5.73 1.90 -18.45
C PRO A 103 -4.82 1.61 -17.26
N PRO A 104 -5.06 0.61 -16.37
CA PRO A 104 -4.19 0.36 -15.22
C PRO A 104 -2.90 -0.39 -15.58
N TYR A 105 -2.69 -0.84 -16.83
CA TYR A 105 -1.58 -1.71 -17.19
C TYR A 105 -0.21 -1.09 -16.84
N ILE A 106 0.06 0.15 -17.29
CA ILE A 106 1.31 0.86 -17.00
C ILE A 106 1.51 1.07 -15.48
N PHE A 107 0.44 1.42 -14.77
CA PHE A 107 0.48 1.56 -13.33
C PHE A 107 0.93 0.25 -12.64
N ILE A 108 0.39 -0.88 -13.09
CA ILE A 108 0.70 -2.21 -12.54
C ILE A 108 2.13 -2.61 -12.89
N MET A 109 2.58 -2.37 -14.12
CA MET A 109 3.96 -2.60 -14.55
C MET A 109 4.97 -1.83 -13.67
N LEU A 110 4.73 -0.54 -13.42
CA LEU A 110 5.57 0.27 -12.54
C LEU A 110 5.55 -0.22 -11.09
N GLY A 111 4.40 -0.67 -10.58
CA GLY A 111 4.29 -1.23 -9.25
C GLY A 111 5.04 -2.55 -9.07
N LEU A 112 4.95 -3.45 -10.06
CA LEU A 112 5.56 -4.80 -10.03
C LEU A 112 7.06 -4.79 -10.33
N TYR A 113 7.52 -3.95 -11.26
CA TYR A 113 8.89 -4.05 -11.79
C TYR A 113 9.81 -2.86 -11.45
N ALA A 114 9.24 -1.77 -10.91
CA ALA A 114 10.00 -0.67 -10.33
C ALA A 114 9.67 -0.44 -8.85
N GLY A 115 8.71 -1.16 -8.29
CA GLY A 115 8.36 -1.12 -6.87
C GLY A 115 7.89 0.26 -6.38
N LEU A 116 7.39 1.11 -7.26
CA LEU A 116 6.94 2.46 -6.92
C LEU A 116 5.73 2.44 -5.98
N ARG A 117 5.67 3.43 -5.10
CA ARG A 117 4.45 3.69 -4.32
C ARG A 117 3.37 4.28 -5.24
N ARG A 118 2.11 4.10 -4.88
CA ARG A 118 0.98 4.69 -5.63
C ARG A 118 1.19 6.18 -5.89
N GLU A 119 1.60 6.92 -4.88
CA GLU A 119 1.84 8.35 -4.95
C GLU A 119 3.00 8.70 -5.88
N GLU A 120 4.02 7.86 -5.94
CA GLU A 120 5.17 8.00 -6.83
C GLU A 120 4.76 7.71 -8.28
N ILE A 121 3.96 6.67 -8.53
CA ILE A 121 3.45 6.33 -9.88
C ILE A 121 2.57 7.46 -10.43
N LEU A 122 1.64 7.96 -9.61
CA LEU A 122 0.70 9.01 -10.04
C LEU A 122 1.36 10.39 -10.18
N GLY A 123 2.53 10.59 -9.57
CA GLY A 123 3.36 11.79 -9.73
C GLY A 123 4.47 11.67 -10.75
N LEU A 124 4.64 10.50 -11.38
CA LEU A 124 5.72 10.26 -12.33
C LEU A 124 5.47 10.99 -13.65
N GLN A 125 6.46 11.77 -14.08
CA GLN A 125 6.47 12.46 -15.36
C GLN A 125 7.56 11.90 -16.28
N TRP A 126 7.39 12.05 -17.58
CA TRP A 126 8.31 11.54 -18.59
C TRP A 126 9.71 12.16 -18.53
N ASP A 127 9.84 13.39 -17.98
CA ASP A 127 11.13 14.06 -17.72
C ASP A 127 12.01 13.31 -16.71
N SER A 128 11.41 12.43 -15.94
CA SER A 128 12.07 11.60 -14.91
C SER A 128 12.25 10.14 -15.35
N VAL A 129 12.00 9.83 -16.64
CA VAL A 129 12.13 8.47 -17.21
C VAL A 129 13.17 8.50 -18.35
N TYR A 130 14.33 7.92 -18.09
CA TYR A 130 15.51 7.95 -18.96
C TYR A 130 15.61 6.62 -19.72
N LEU A 131 15.00 6.56 -20.90
CA LEU A 131 14.88 5.32 -21.70
C LEU A 131 16.00 5.15 -22.72
N ASP A 132 16.68 6.24 -23.07
CA ASP A 132 17.69 6.26 -24.15
C ASP A 132 19.12 6.16 -23.60
N SER A 133 19.27 5.95 -22.25
CA SER A 133 20.56 5.69 -21.62
C SER A 133 21.00 4.23 -21.87
N GLU A 134 22.29 3.96 -21.80
CA GLU A 134 22.87 2.61 -21.89
C GLU A 134 22.24 1.66 -20.86
N ALA A 135 21.98 2.14 -19.66
CA ALA A 135 21.20 1.46 -18.62
C ALA A 135 19.92 2.28 -18.33
N PRO A 136 18.77 1.94 -18.91
CA PRO A 136 17.53 2.68 -18.67
C PRO A 136 17.14 2.71 -17.20
N TYR A 137 16.69 3.88 -16.73
CA TYR A 137 16.26 4.06 -15.34
C TYR A 137 15.17 5.11 -15.23
N LEU A 138 14.49 5.13 -14.11
CA LEU A 138 13.61 6.24 -13.70
C LEU A 138 14.10 6.87 -12.39
N ALA A 139 13.84 8.16 -12.23
CA ALA A 139 14.18 8.93 -11.04
C ALA A 139 12.90 9.30 -10.28
N VAL A 140 12.79 8.86 -9.03
CA VAL A 140 11.68 9.27 -8.15
C VAL A 140 11.99 10.66 -7.61
N ARG A 141 11.28 11.66 -8.11
CA ARG A 141 11.49 13.08 -7.76
C ARG A 141 10.23 13.77 -7.27
N ARG A 142 9.07 13.19 -7.53
CA ARG A 142 7.76 13.77 -7.25
C ARG A 142 6.84 12.75 -6.60
N ALA A 143 5.91 13.24 -5.82
CA ALA A 143 4.82 12.43 -5.26
C ALA A 143 3.49 13.15 -5.43
N TRP A 144 2.49 12.38 -5.80
CA TRP A 144 1.11 12.82 -5.91
C TRP A 144 0.41 12.72 -4.56
N HIS A 145 -0.41 13.71 -4.24
CA HIS A 145 -1.43 13.62 -3.19
C HIS A 145 -2.69 14.38 -3.61
N THR A 146 -3.70 14.39 -2.78
CA THR A 146 -4.92 15.14 -3.10
C THR A 146 -5.34 16.05 -1.95
N GLU A 147 -5.77 17.23 -2.32
CA GLU A 147 -6.45 18.19 -1.45
C GLU A 147 -7.85 18.41 -2.00
N HIS A 148 -8.88 18.07 -1.21
CA HIS A 148 -10.28 18.16 -1.63
C HIS A 148 -10.57 17.49 -2.99
N ASN A 149 -10.00 16.31 -3.22
CA ASN A 149 -10.04 15.53 -4.47
C ASN A 149 -9.27 16.17 -5.66
N ARG A 150 -8.63 17.33 -5.50
CA ARG A 150 -7.76 17.91 -6.52
C ARG A 150 -6.37 17.29 -6.40
N PRO A 151 -5.75 16.89 -7.52
CA PRO A 151 -4.38 16.37 -7.48
C PRO A 151 -3.39 17.50 -7.19
N VAL A 152 -2.42 17.20 -6.35
CA VAL A 152 -1.29 18.07 -6.03
C VAL A 152 -0.02 17.25 -6.21
N ILE A 153 0.93 17.79 -6.96
CA ILE A 153 2.23 17.17 -7.20
C ILE A 153 3.27 17.91 -6.35
N SER A 154 3.86 17.20 -5.42
CA SER A 154 4.92 17.74 -4.58
C SER A 154 6.28 17.23 -5.04
N THR A 155 7.25 18.13 -5.10
CA THR A 155 8.68 17.84 -5.25
C THR A 155 9.37 17.61 -3.90
N GLU A 156 8.69 18.01 -2.81
CA GLU A 156 9.09 17.68 -1.46
C GLU A 156 8.60 16.27 -1.13
N LEU A 157 9.50 15.31 -1.21
CA LEU A 157 9.22 13.94 -0.82
C LEU A 157 9.27 13.81 0.69
N LYS A 158 8.46 12.90 1.22
CA LYS A 158 8.27 12.68 2.66
C LYS A 158 9.57 12.40 3.42
N THR A 159 10.57 11.84 2.74
CA THR A 159 11.90 11.51 3.29
C THR A 159 12.97 11.69 2.22
N ALA A 160 14.21 11.93 2.62
CA ALA A 160 15.35 12.01 1.72
C ALA A 160 15.56 10.68 0.95
N ALA A 161 15.34 9.54 1.63
CA ALA A 161 15.44 8.19 1.03
C ALA A 161 14.42 7.93 -0.08
N ALA A 162 13.37 8.75 -0.19
CA ALA A 162 12.39 8.62 -1.27
C ALA A 162 12.97 9.07 -2.62
N LYS A 163 13.93 10.02 -2.64
CA LYS A 163 14.65 10.43 -3.87
C LYS A 163 15.65 9.34 -4.25
N ARG A 164 15.43 8.68 -5.36
CA ARG A 164 16.25 7.56 -5.81
C ARG A 164 16.12 7.31 -7.31
N ASN A 165 17.11 6.66 -7.89
CA ASN A 165 17.07 6.16 -9.24
C ASN A 165 16.80 4.65 -9.21
N ILE A 166 15.92 4.18 -10.09
CA ILE A 166 15.52 2.78 -10.16
C ILE A 166 15.86 2.28 -11.58
N PRO A 167 16.80 1.34 -11.73
CA PRO A 167 17.07 0.69 -13.01
C PRO A 167 15.82 -0.01 -13.53
N LEU A 168 15.60 0.03 -14.83
CA LEU A 168 14.44 -0.57 -15.48
C LEU A 168 14.83 -1.90 -16.14
N PRO A 169 14.16 -3.01 -15.78
CA PRO A 169 14.27 -4.25 -16.58
C PRO A 169 13.81 -4.01 -18.01
N ASP A 170 14.39 -4.73 -18.97
CA ASP A 170 14.18 -4.54 -20.42
C ASP A 170 12.69 -4.53 -20.82
N HIS A 171 11.90 -5.46 -20.27
CA HIS A 171 10.47 -5.54 -20.57
C HIS A 171 9.68 -4.33 -20.05
N LEU A 172 10.05 -3.74 -18.89
CA LEU A 172 9.46 -2.50 -18.41
C LEU A 172 9.91 -1.30 -19.24
N ALA A 173 11.20 -1.23 -19.60
CA ALA A 173 11.72 -0.19 -20.47
C ALA A 173 11.05 -0.21 -21.85
N ALA A 174 10.85 -1.39 -22.44
CA ALA A 174 10.13 -1.54 -23.71
C ALA A 174 8.67 -1.06 -23.59
N CYS A 175 7.97 -1.48 -22.54
CA CYS A 175 6.60 -1.05 -22.24
C CYS A 175 6.49 0.49 -22.09
N LEU A 176 7.44 1.10 -21.40
CA LEU A 176 7.47 2.56 -21.21
C LEU A 176 7.82 3.31 -22.51
N ARG A 177 8.69 2.77 -23.38
CA ARG A 177 8.96 3.35 -24.70
C ARG A 177 7.71 3.35 -25.57
N GLU A 178 6.96 2.26 -25.58
CA GLU A 178 5.69 2.18 -26.31
C GLU A 178 4.66 3.18 -25.76
N ALA A 179 4.51 3.23 -24.44
CA ALA A 179 3.61 4.17 -23.79
C ALA A 179 4.00 5.64 -24.07
N LYS A 180 5.29 5.98 -24.04
CA LYS A 180 5.79 7.33 -24.32
C LYS A 180 5.49 7.78 -25.76
N ARG A 181 5.64 6.88 -26.74
CA ARG A 181 5.32 7.19 -28.15
C ARG A 181 3.84 7.53 -28.37
N ASN A 182 2.96 6.94 -27.56
CA ASN A 182 1.51 7.12 -27.64
C ASN A 182 0.99 8.21 -26.68
N SER A 183 1.86 8.86 -25.90
CA SER A 183 1.47 9.83 -24.89
C SER A 183 1.67 11.26 -25.40
N THR A 184 0.66 12.10 -25.20
CA THR A 184 0.73 13.56 -25.38
C THR A 184 0.81 14.30 -24.04
N SER A 185 0.86 13.57 -22.94
CA SER A 185 0.89 14.11 -21.58
C SER A 185 2.31 14.15 -21.04
N ASP A 186 2.58 15.07 -20.12
CA ASP A 186 3.81 15.06 -19.31
C ASP A 186 3.82 13.91 -18.29
N TYR A 187 2.66 13.39 -17.91
CA TYR A 187 2.52 12.32 -16.91
C TYR A 187 2.51 10.95 -17.56
N VAL A 188 3.20 9.99 -16.93
CA VAL A 188 3.20 8.58 -17.36
C VAL A 188 1.81 7.95 -17.18
N VAL A 189 1.10 8.33 -16.10
CA VAL A 189 -0.29 7.94 -15.85
C VAL A 189 -1.12 9.21 -15.76
N ALA A 190 -1.80 9.54 -16.85
CA ALA A 190 -2.54 10.79 -17.03
C ALA A 190 -4.06 10.59 -17.07
N ASN A 191 -4.80 11.65 -16.84
CA ASN A 191 -6.22 11.75 -17.15
C ASN A 191 -6.41 12.01 -18.68
N ARG A 192 -7.65 12.10 -19.12
CA ARG A 192 -7.98 12.33 -20.54
C ARG A 192 -7.49 13.69 -21.08
N ASP A 193 -7.34 14.66 -20.17
CA ASP A 193 -6.90 16.03 -20.51
C ASP A 193 -5.37 16.16 -20.42
N GLY A 194 -4.63 15.05 -20.22
CA GLY A 194 -3.19 15.04 -20.09
C GLY A 194 -2.66 15.45 -18.72
N GLY A 195 -3.52 15.78 -17.76
CA GLY A 195 -3.13 16.16 -16.39
C GLY A 195 -3.04 14.98 -15.42
N PRO A 196 -2.64 15.23 -14.16
CA PRO A 196 -2.58 14.22 -13.13
C PRO A 196 -3.99 13.76 -12.72
N LEU A 197 -4.12 12.48 -12.31
CA LEU A 197 -5.39 11.92 -11.88
C LEU A 197 -5.84 12.52 -10.54
N SER A 198 -7.14 12.88 -10.44
CA SER A 198 -7.79 13.07 -9.14
C SER A 198 -7.95 11.74 -8.41
N TYR A 199 -8.25 11.76 -7.10
CA TYR A 199 -8.49 10.53 -6.35
C TYR A 199 -9.66 9.71 -6.89
N THR A 200 -10.71 10.38 -7.33
CA THR A 200 -11.88 9.73 -7.95
C THR A 200 -11.51 9.07 -9.28
N GLN A 201 -10.69 9.73 -10.11
CA GLN A 201 -10.19 9.16 -11.36
C GLN A 201 -9.27 7.97 -11.13
N PHE A 202 -8.39 8.04 -10.12
CA PHE A 202 -7.59 6.89 -9.71
C PHE A 202 -8.45 5.70 -9.26
N LYS A 203 -9.52 5.94 -8.47
CA LYS A 203 -10.47 4.87 -8.11
C LYS A 203 -11.11 4.22 -9.32
N ARG A 204 -11.49 5.02 -10.33
CA ARG A 204 -12.06 4.50 -11.59
C ARG A 204 -11.03 3.68 -12.38
N LEU A 205 -9.78 4.14 -12.44
CA LEU A 205 -8.67 3.38 -13.03
C LEU A 205 -8.48 2.05 -12.29
N TRP A 206 -8.47 2.05 -10.97
CA TRP A 206 -8.30 0.84 -10.19
C TRP A 206 -9.52 -0.10 -10.25
N GLN A 207 -10.69 0.43 -10.58
CA GLN A 207 -11.91 -0.36 -10.74
C GLN A 207 -11.78 -1.41 -11.86
N TYR A 208 -10.96 -1.18 -12.89
CA TYR A 208 -10.66 -2.20 -13.92
C TYR A 208 -10.08 -3.49 -13.32
N VAL A 209 -9.26 -3.38 -12.27
CA VAL A 209 -8.71 -4.53 -11.55
C VAL A 209 -9.79 -5.16 -10.66
N VAL A 210 -10.44 -4.34 -9.82
CA VAL A 210 -11.42 -4.82 -8.82
C VAL A 210 -12.59 -5.55 -9.48
N THR A 211 -13.08 -5.07 -10.62
CA THR A 211 -14.20 -5.71 -11.33
C THR A 211 -13.86 -7.10 -11.88
N ARG A 212 -12.59 -7.40 -12.06
CA ARG A 212 -12.10 -8.71 -12.56
C ARG A 212 -11.84 -9.73 -11.46
N THR A 213 -12.04 -9.35 -10.18
CA THR A 213 -11.89 -10.30 -9.08
C THR A 213 -13.12 -11.19 -8.94
N ALA A 214 -12.91 -12.52 -8.86
CA ALA A 214 -13.92 -13.53 -8.60
C ALA A 214 -14.16 -13.68 -7.08
N LYS A 215 -14.58 -12.58 -6.42
CA LYS A 215 -14.84 -12.57 -4.97
C LYS A 215 -16.23 -12.03 -4.65
N PRO A 216 -16.90 -12.57 -3.61
CA PRO A 216 -18.18 -12.07 -3.15
C PRO A 216 -18.10 -10.56 -2.84
N ARG A 217 -19.07 -9.81 -3.37
CA ARG A 217 -19.14 -8.35 -3.17
C ARG A 217 -20.56 -7.83 -3.19
N SER A 218 -20.80 -6.77 -2.45
CA SER A 218 -22.07 -6.06 -2.49
C SER A 218 -22.19 -5.30 -3.82
N ALA A 219 -23.27 -5.55 -4.52
CA ALA A 219 -23.69 -4.86 -5.73
C ALA A 219 -25.04 -4.18 -5.53
N ARG A 220 -25.42 -3.31 -6.44
CA ARG A 220 -26.74 -2.65 -6.44
C ARG A 220 -27.40 -2.89 -7.79
N LYS A 221 -28.70 -3.18 -7.77
CA LYS A 221 -29.53 -3.22 -8.96
C LYS A 221 -30.70 -2.26 -8.79
N LEU A 222 -31.16 -1.70 -9.89
CA LEU A 222 -32.35 -0.88 -9.90
C LEU A 222 -33.57 -1.83 -9.99
N VAL A 223 -34.49 -1.72 -9.04
CA VAL A 223 -35.74 -2.46 -8.98
C VAL A 223 -36.83 -1.43 -8.66
N ASP A 224 -37.81 -1.30 -9.51
CA ASP A 224 -38.94 -0.36 -9.35
C ASP A 224 -38.51 1.07 -8.98
N GLY A 225 -37.48 1.58 -9.68
CA GLY A 225 -36.93 2.93 -9.47
C GLY A 225 -36.06 3.10 -8.20
N LYS A 226 -35.88 2.04 -7.41
CA LYS A 226 -35.05 2.08 -6.19
C LYS A 226 -33.80 1.19 -6.31
N TYR A 227 -32.66 1.66 -5.76
CA TYR A 227 -31.45 0.85 -5.71
C TYR A 227 -31.51 -0.17 -4.55
N VAL A 228 -31.60 -1.46 -4.89
CA VAL A 228 -31.56 -2.57 -3.93
C VAL A 228 -30.14 -3.15 -3.89
N LYS A 229 -29.61 -3.35 -2.69
CA LYS A 229 -28.33 -4.04 -2.48
C LYS A 229 -28.54 -5.55 -2.57
N TYR A 230 -27.62 -6.24 -3.24
CA TYR A 230 -27.54 -7.69 -3.26
C TYR A 230 -26.08 -8.15 -3.20
N MET A 231 -25.86 -9.40 -2.84
CA MET A 231 -24.53 -10.01 -2.90
C MET A 231 -24.34 -10.65 -4.27
N LEU A 232 -23.24 -10.30 -4.91
CA LEU A 232 -22.77 -10.91 -6.15
C LEU A 232 -21.70 -11.93 -5.78
N TYR A 233 -21.81 -13.14 -6.30
CA TYR A 233 -20.86 -14.25 -6.15
C TYR A 233 -20.31 -14.60 -7.53
N PRO A 234 -19.28 -13.88 -8.02
CA PRO A 234 -18.70 -14.17 -9.34
C PRO A 234 -17.86 -15.44 -9.30
N GLU A 235 -17.97 -16.24 -10.33
CA GLU A 235 -17.12 -17.43 -10.53
C GLU A 235 -15.93 -17.12 -11.44
N LEU A 236 -14.81 -17.78 -11.19
CA LEU A 236 -13.60 -17.59 -11.99
C LEU A 236 -13.84 -18.06 -13.44
N GLY A 237 -13.50 -17.22 -14.41
CA GLY A 237 -13.74 -17.48 -15.84
C GLY A 237 -15.10 -17.01 -16.36
N GLU A 238 -16.03 -16.66 -15.48
CA GLU A 238 -17.37 -16.18 -15.85
C GLU A 238 -17.31 -14.73 -16.38
N LYS A 239 -18.16 -14.41 -17.35
CA LYS A 239 -18.36 -13.04 -17.83
C LYS A 239 -19.30 -12.28 -16.90
N ALA A 240 -18.98 -11.00 -16.67
CA ALA A 240 -19.86 -10.16 -15.86
C ALA A 240 -21.19 -9.91 -16.56
N ARG A 241 -22.31 -10.15 -15.85
CA ARG A 241 -23.68 -10.05 -16.40
C ARG A 241 -24.01 -8.69 -17.02
N ASN A 242 -23.48 -7.60 -16.43
CA ASN A 242 -23.76 -6.23 -16.88
C ASN A 242 -22.68 -5.67 -17.83
N ASN A 243 -21.60 -6.43 -18.11
CA ASN A 243 -20.52 -6.02 -19.01
C ASN A 243 -19.79 -7.26 -19.53
N GLY A 244 -20.24 -7.78 -20.66
CA GLY A 244 -19.66 -8.98 -21.29
C GLY A 244 -18.19 -8.88 -21.69
N HIS A 245 -17.60 -7.67 -21.67
CA HIS A 245 -16.16 -7.48 -21.88
C HIS A 245 -15.33 -7.73 -20.61
N VAL A 246 -15.96 -7.86 -19.44
CA VAL A 246 -15.30 -8.15 -18.18
C VAL A 246 -15.41 -9.63 -17.88
N VAL A 247 -14.27 -10.32 -17.79
CA VAL A 247 -14.15 -11.69 -17.30
C VAL A 247 -13.59 -11.68 -15.88
N TYR A 248 -14.16 -12.47 -14.98
CA TYR A 248 -13.65 -12.64 -13.62
C TYR A 248 -12.43 -13.57 -13.66
N SER A 249 -11.24 -12.99 -13.86
CA SER A 249 -9.99 -13.70 -14.09
C SER A 249 -9.05 -13.77 -12.89
N LEU A 250 -9.40 -13.09 -11.78
CA LEU A 250 -8.57 -12.99 -10.59
C LEU A 250 -9.29 -13.59 -9.37
N ASP A 251 -8.73 -14.64 -8.77
CA ASP A 251 -9.21 -15.27 -7.52
C ASP A 251 -8.55 -14.67 -6.27
N PHE A 252 -7.79 -13.59 -6.43
CA PHE A 252 -7.04 -12.91 -5.39
C PHE A 252 -7.26 -11.38 -5.45
N ASP A 253 -7.03 -10.72 -4.29
CA ASP A 253 -7.07 -9.27 -4.23
C ASP A 253 -5.75 -8.66 -4.67
N VAL A 254 -5.85 -7.57 -5.40
CA VAL A 254 -4.69 -6.76 -5.77
C VAL A 254 -4.86 -5.35 -5.21
N THR A 255 -3.80 -4.84 -4.61
CA THR A 255 -3.72 -3.45 -4.16
C THR A 255 -2.41 -2.83 -4.66
N PRO A 256 -2.33 -1.50 -4.86
CA PRO A 256 -1.07 -0.85 -5.25
C PRO A 256 0.10 -1.20 -4.33
N HIS A 257 -0.16 -1.32 -3.02
CA HIS A 257 0.88 -1.67 -2.05
C HIS A 257 1.34 -3.13 -2.20
N LEU A 258 0.44 -4.04 -2.60
CA LEU A 258 0.78 -5.45 -2.84
C LEU A 258 1.71 -5.62 -4.04
N LEU A 259 1.55 -4.81 -5.11
CA LEU A 259 2.47 -4.82 -6.25
C LEU A 259 3.90 -4.53 -5.80
N ARG A 260 4.07 -3.45 -5.03
CA ARG A 260 5.37 -3.09 -4.47
C ARG A 260 5.90 -4.14 -3.47
N HIS A 261 5.03 -4.73 -2.65
CA HIS A 261 5.44 -5.81 -1.73
C HIS A 261 5.97 -7.01 -2.53
N THR A 262 5.31 -7.38 -3.63
CA THR A 262 5.77 -8.42 -4.54
C THR A 262 7.13 -8.09 -5.14
N TYR A 263 7.35 -6.84 -5.59
CA TYR A 263 8.65 -6.39 -6.09
C TYR A 263 9.76 -6.58 -5.05
N ILE A 264 9.56 -6.08 -3.83
CA ILE A 264 10.56 -6.19 -2.75
C ILE A 264 10.85 -7.65 -2.43
N THR A 265 9.82 -8.48 -2.32
CA THR A 265 9.97 -9.91 -2.02
C THR A 265 10.73 -10.63 -3.14
N ASN A 266 10.45 -10.32 -4.42
CA ASN A 266 11.16 -10.92 -5.55
C ASN A 266 12.64 -10.53 -5.58
N LEU A 267 12.99 -9.28 -5.26
CA LEU A 267 14.40 -8.87 -5.13
C LEU A 267 15.12 -9.67 -4.03
N ILE A 268 14.46 -9.89 -2.90
CA ILE A 268 15.02 -10.69 -1.80
C ILE A 268 15.16 -12.16 -2.20
N HIS A 269 14.20 -12.72 -2.92
CA HIS A 269 14.31 -14.08 -3.48
C HIS A 269 15.45 -14.20 -4.48
N ALA A 270 15.69 -13.18 -5.29
CA ALA A 270 16.83 -13.09 -6.19
C ALA A 270 18.16 -12.82 -5.48
N SER A 271 18.18 -12.82 -4.15
CA SER A 271 19.37 -12.59 -3.31
C SER A 271 20.03 -11.21 -3.52
N VAL A 272 19.25 -10.21 -3.94
CA VAL A 272 19.72 -8.83 -3.95
C VAL A 272 19.97 -8.40 -2.50
N ASP A 273 21.09 -7.74 -2.26
CA ASP A 273 21.50 -7.37 -0.91
C ASP A 273 20.49 -6.40 -0.24
N PRO A 274 20.31 -6.49 1.10
CA PRO A 274 19.30 -5.71 1.81
C PRO A 274 19.45 -4.19 1.69
N LYS A 275 20.67 -3.67 1.52
CA LYS A 275 20.90 -2.23 1.35
C LYS A 275 20.45 -1.75 -0.01
N THR A 276 20.74 -2.51 -1.06
CA THR A 276 20.22 -2.25 -2.40
C THR A 276 18.68 -2.32 -2.42
N VAL A 277 18.08 -3.35 -1.80
CA VAL A 277 16.62 -3.45 -1.68
C VAL A 277 16.05 -2.25 -0.90
N GLN A 278 16.69 -1.84 0.20
CA GLN A 278 16.30 -0.65 0.97
C GLN A 278 16.30 0.61 0.10
N TYR A 279 17.38 0.82 -0.66
CA TYR A 279 17.52 1.95 -1.57
C TYR A 279 16.44 1.93 -2.66
N LEU A 280 16.31 0.84 -3.41
CA LEU A 280 15.33 0.70 -4.49
C LEU A 280 13.89 0.84 -4.00
N ALA A 281 13.60 0.34 -2.81
CA ALA A 281 12.33 0.54 -2.14
C ALA A 281 12.14 1.96 -1.57
N GLY A 282 13.20 2.75 -1.37
CA GLY A 282 13.12 4.05 -0.72
C GLY A 282 12.57 3.94 0.70
N HIS A 283 13.07 2.96 1.47
CA HIS A 283 12.75 2.83 2.89
C HIS A 283 13.73 3.68 3.70
N GLU A 284 13.21 4.63 4.46
CA GLU A 284 14.02 5.47 5.35
C GLU A 284 14.67 4.62 6.45
N ASN A 285 13.92 3.68 7.01
CA ASN A 285 14.38 2.79 8.06
C ASN A 285 14.68 1.39 7.49
N SER A 286 15.91 0.93 7.69
CA SER A 286 16.37 -0.41 7.28
C SER A 286 15.56 -1.54 7.94
N ARG A 287 14.98 -1.30 9.12
CA ARG A 287 14.17 -2.28 9.85
C ARG A 287 13.04 -2.84 8.99
N ILE A 288 12.36 -2.00 8.20
CA ILE A 288 11.26 -2.44 7.34
C ILE A 288 11.76 -3.45 6.30
N THR A 289 12.91 -3.18 5.68
CA THR A 289 13.53 -4.10 4.70
C THR A 289 14.02 -5.36 5.38
N MET A 290 14.66 -5.24 6.53
CA MET A 290 15.18 -6.38 7.29
C MET A 290 14.07 -7.29 7.83
N ASP A 291 12.95 -6.72 8.29
CA ASP A 291 11.78 -7.50 8.72
C ASP A 291 11.22 -8.33 7.55
N ILE A 292 11.16 -7.78 6.34
CA ILE A 292 10.72 -8.50 5.14
C ILE A 292 11.76 -9.57 4.77
N TYR A 293 13.04 -9.20 4.78
CA TYR A 293 14.15 -10.11 4.45
C TYR A 293 14.18 -11.33 5.37
N ALA A 294 14.10 -11.11 6.69
CA ALA A 294 14.07 -12.19 7.67
C ALA A 294 12.90 -13.16 7.42
N LYS A 295 11.71 -12.62 7.15
CA LYS A 295 10.51 -13.45 6.87
C LYS A 295 10.67 -14.27 5.58
N VAL A 296 11.14 -13.64 4.50
CA VAL A 296 11.33 -14.32 3.21
C VAL A 296 12.34 -15.46 3.32
N LYS A 297 13.47 -15.21 3.97
CA LYS A 297 14.51 -16.24 4.18
C LYS A 297 14.07 -17.31 5.17
N TYR A 298 13.38 -16.94 6.25
CA TYR A 298 12.86 -17.90 7.23
C TYR A 298 11.83 -18.89 6.62
N ASN A 299 11.04 -18.42 5.67
CA ASN A 299 10.07 -19.28 4.97
C ASN A 299 10.71 -20.23 3.93
N ARG A 300 12.04 -20.19 3.76
CA ARG A 300 12.82 -21.10 2.91
C ARG A 300 14.01 -21.69 3.68
N PRO A 301 13.76 -22.54 4.66
CA PRO A 301 14.81 -23.12 5.49
C PRO A 301 15.86 -23.90 4.68
N ASP A 302 15.43 -24.57 3.60
CA ASP A 302 16.33 -25.32 2.72
C ASP A 302 17.40 -24.44 2.07
N ASP A 303 17.06 -23.21 1.66
CA ASP A 303 18.00 -22.26 1.08
C ASP A 303 19.00 -21.77 2.15
N VAL A 304 18.56 -21.62 3.39
CA VAL A 304 19.42 -21.26 4.53
C VAL A 304 20.35 -22.42 4.85
N VAL A 305 19.85 -23.65 4.91
CA VAL A 305 20.66 -24.85 5.16
C VAL A 305 21.73 -25.01 4.08
N LYS A 306 21.37 -24.89 2.80
CA LYS A 306 22.36 -24.92 1.69
C LYS A 306 23.46 -23.86 1.83
N ALA A 307 23.05 -22.63 2.16
CA ALA A 307 24.02 -21.54 2.38
C ALA A 307 24.93 -21.80 3.57
N MET A 308 24.40 -22.35 4.67
CA MET A 308 25.19 -22.76 5.84
C MET A 308 26.17 -23.90 5.48
N THR A 309 25.69 -24.94 4.81
CA THR A 309 26.54 -26.06 4.37
C THR A 309 27.68 -25.54 3.48
N SER A 310 27.38 -24.67 2.51
CA SER A 310 28.39 -24.07 1.64
C SER A 310 29.40 -23.22 2.41
N ALA A 311 28.94 -22.46 3.41
CA ALA A 311 29.82 -21.58 4.21
C ALA A 311 30.80 -22.35 5.09
N PHE A 312 30.51 -23.58 5.45
CA PHE A 312 31.33 -24.45 6.31
C PHE A 312 31.97 -25.62 5.55
N ALA A 313 31.75 -25.73 4.25
CA ALA A 313 32.25 -26.86 3.45
C ALA A 313 33.78 -27.05 3.51
N GLU A 314 34.57 -25.99 3.70
CA GLU A 314 36.00 -26.05 3.85
C GLU A 314 36.46 -26.61 5.22
N TRP A 315 35.59 -26.59 6.22
CA TRP A 315 35.92 -27.10 7.56
C TRP A 315 35.67 -28.62 7.67
N ASP A 316 34.77 -29.15 6.85
CA ASP A 316 34.44 -30.59 6.80
C ASP A 316 35.44 -31.38 5.93
N ALA A 317 36.33 -30.69 5.22
CA ALA A 317 37.35 -31.29 4.33
C ALA A 317 38.75 -31.47 5.00
N SER A 318 38.86 -31.14 6.28
CA SER A 318 40.06 -31.31 7.12
C SER A 318 39.85 -32.37 8.20
#